data_94a2fe779c2035beba8c71cb477da7f1
#
_entry.id   94a2fe779c2035beba8c71cb477da7f1
#
_cell.length_a   1.000
_cell.length_b   1.000
_cell.length_c   1.000
_cell.angle_alpha   90.00
_cell.angle_beta   90.00
_cell.angle_gamma   90.00
#
_symmetry.space_group_name_H-M   'P 1'
#
loop_
_entity.id
_entity.type
_entity.pdbx_description
1 polymer ?
#
loop_
_entity_poly.entity_id
_entity_poly.type
_entity_poly.pdbx_seq_one_letter_code
_entity_poly.pdbx_strand_id
1 'polypeptide(L)'
;MKALVTVLLASLAMMACTAPTKKSEDATDKKVLVLYYSQTGATKTVAEYIQQKLGADIAEVQAKEAYPEDFQQTVARGMKEMQEGVNPELLPLEVNPADYDVIFLGYPIWFGTYALPVKTLLQNIDLSSKEVVVFSTFGSGGLNESIAELQKAVPGINIIGKLGVRNALLDRVPAEADRLLIDLGMMEGENETLADYSEQQPVTEADTAIFNAAVGDYPMLSATPVTVGSRTTSTSIDYLFTAENAGQDGQKSTIKVYVTKGKAEGDQPVFTLVDR
;
A
#
# COMPACT_ATOMS: atom_id res chain seq x y z
N MET A 1 -7.80 86.20 -14.30
CA MET A 1 -7.58 85.43 -13.09
C MET A 1 -7.88 83.96 -13.42
N LYS A 2 -6.82 83.20 -13.61
CA LYS A 2 -6.91 81.77 -13.98
C LYS A 2 -6.54 80.96 -12.74
N ALA A 3 -7.49 80.17 -12.24
CA ALA A 3 -7.27 79.26 -11.13
C ALA A 3 -6.71 77.93 -11.68
N LEU A 4 -5.53 77.61 -11.16
CA LEU A 4 -4.84 76.31 -11.45
C LEU A 4 -5.39 75.29 -10.47
N VAL A 5 -6.01 74.23 -11.01
CA VAL A 5 -6.44 73.06 -10.21
C VAL A 5 -5.34 72.01 -10.32
N THR A 6 -4.64 71.77 -9.22
CA THR A 6 -3.65 70.71 -9.11
C THR A 6 -4.35 69.41 -8.69
N VAL A 7 -4.34 68.41 -9.58
CA VAL A 7 -4.84 67.08 -9.31
C VAL A 7 -3.69 66.24 -8.70
N LEU A 8 -3.84 65.85 -7.44
CA LEU A 8 -2.91 64.95 -6.73
C LEU A 8 -3.33 63.49 -7.00
N LEU A 9 -2.56 62.77 -7.83
CA LEU A 9 -2.73 61.32 -7.98
C LEU A 9 -2.08 60.65 -6.78
N ALA A 10 -2.92 60.07 -5.91
CA ALA A 10 -2.47 59.11 -4.87
C ALA A 10 -2.41 57.72 -5.46
N SER A 11 -1.19 57.23 -5.71
CA SER A 11 -0.93 55.84 -6.08
C SER A 11 -1.03 54.96 -4.85
N LEU A 12 -2.14 54.16 -4.78
CA LEU A 12 -2.36 53.14 -3.75
C LEU A 12 -1.58 51.89 -4.16
N ALA A 13 -0.41 51.69 -3.57
CA ALA A 13 0.33 50.42 -3.67
C ALA A 13 -0.39 49.35 -2.83
N MET A 14 -1.08 48.44 -3.50
CA MET A 14 -1.58 47.20 -2.84
C MET A 14 -0.39 46.29 -2.58
N MET A 15 0.10 46.29 -1.33
CA MET A 15 0.94 45.23 -0.79
C MET A 15 0.11 43.99 -0.63
N ALA A 16 0.25 43.00 -1.53
CA ALA A 16 -0.26 41.68 -1.35
C ALA A 16 0.57 41.03 -0.22
N CYS A 17 -0.01 40.97 0.97
CA CYS A 17 0.47 40.11 2.04
C CYS A 17 0.18 38.67 1.63
N THR A 18 1.15 37.98 1.06
CA THR A 18 1.17 36.51 1.06
C THR A 18 1.34 36.08 2.50
N ALA A 19 0.24 35.63 3.13
CA ALA A 19 0.30 34.98 4.44
C ALA A 19 1.17 33.71 4.26
N PRO A 20 2.15 33.45 5.16
CA PRO A 20 2.86 32.20 5.14
C PRO A 20 1.83 31.10 5.45
N THR A 21 1.74 30.09 4.58
CA THR A 21 1.01 28.86 4.85
C THR A 21 1.53 28.29 6.16
N LYS A 22 0.68 28.25 7.15
CA LYS A 22 0.99 27.64 8.45
C LYS A 22 1.33 26.18 8.17
N LYS A 23 2.62 25.84 8.29
CA LYS A 23 3.07 24.45 8.46
C LYS A 23 2.28 23.90 9.65
N SER A 24 1.59 22.81 9.47
CA SER A 24 0.91 22.16 10.60
C SER A 24 1.99 21.69 11.56
N GLU A 25 2.13 22.37 12.69
CA GLU A 25 3.10 22.06 13.76
C GLU A 25 2.83 20.68 14.40
N ASP A 26 1.75 20.00 14.02
CA ASP A 26 1.29 18.75 14.62
C ASP A 26 1.94 17.47 14.06
N ALA A 27 2.63 17.53 12.91
CA ALA A 27 3.21 16.32 12.28
C ALA A 27 4.67 16.03 12.70
N THR A 28 5.35 16.98 13.35
CA THR A 28 6.80 16.90 13.60
C THR A 28 7.19 16.28 14.95
N ASP A 29 6.25 15.93 15.82
CA ASP A 29 6.54 15.43 17.18
C ASP A 29 5.95 14.02 17.47
N LYS A 30 5.29 13.40 16.48
CA LYS A 30 4.71 12.06 16.66
C LYS A 30 5.81 11.01 16.66
N LYS A 31 5.78 10.15 17.67
CA LYS A 31 6.65 8.97 17.71
C LYS A 31 6.13 7.89 16.75
N VAL A 32 6.97 7.45 15.84
CA VAL A 32 6.64 6.47 14.80
C VAL A 32 7.36 5.16 15.06
N LEU A 33 6.63 4.06 14.99
CA LEU A 33 7.15 2.70 15.02
C LEU A 33 6.84 1.98 13.71
N VAL A 34 7.84 1.36 13.11
CA VAL A 34 7.66 0.37 12.03
C VAL A 34 7.67 -1.02 12.66
N LEU A 35 6.49 -1.64 12.78
CA LEU A 35 6.28 -2.95 13.39
C LEU A 35 5.87 -3.94 12.32
N TYR A 36 6.64 -5.00 12.10
CA TYR A 36 6.39 -5.89 10.98
C TYR A 36 6.73 -7.35 11.28
N TYR A 37 6.06 -8.24 10.54
CA TYR A 37 6.46 -9.63 10.37
C TYR A 37 6.91 -9.87 8.93
N SER A 38 8.00 -10.62 8.75
CA SER A 38 8.50 -10.98 7.42
C SER A 38 8.98 -12.43 7.39
N GLN A 39 8.45 -13.23 6.45
CA GLN A 39 8.86 -14.63 6.30
C GLN A 39 10.04 -14.79 5.33
N THR A 40 10.01 -14.07 4.21
CA THR A 40 10.99 -14.24 3.11
C THR A 40 11.87 -13.01 2.91
N GLY A 41 11.77 -12.01 3.78
CA GLY A 41 12.49 -10.75 3.67
C GLY A 41 11.75 -9.67 2.86
N ALA A 42 10.71 -10.00 2.10
CA ALA A 42 10.01 -9.01 1.26
C ALA A 42 9.39 -7.88 2.09
N THR A 43 8.61 -8.21 3.14
CA THR A 43 8.02 -7.21 4.04
C THR A 43 9.09 -6.42 4.79
N LYS A 44 10.20 -7.09 5.17
CA LYS A 44 11.37 -6.44 5.78
C LYS A 44 11.96 -5.37 4.88
N THR A 45 12.10 -5.63 3.58
CA THR A 45 12.60 -4.63 2.61
C THR A 45 11.76 -3.36 2.62
N VAL A 46 10.43 -3.49 2.68
CA VAL A 46 9.52 -2.34 2.78
C VAL A 46 9.66 -1.63 4.12
N ALA A 47 9.74 -2.42 5.22
CA ALA A 47 9.87 -1.90 6.57
C ALA A 47 11.16 -1.07 6.75
N GLU A 48 12.29 -1.60 6.32
CA GLU A 48 13.60 -0.93 6.41
C GLU A 48 13.63 0.36 5.56
N TYR A 49 12.99 0.36 4.38
CA TYR A 49 12.89 1.56 3.56
C TYR A 49 12.10 2.66 4.28
N ILE A 50 10.90 2.35 4.80
CA ILE A 50 10.07 3.30 5.53
C ILE A 50 10.81 3.81 6.77
N GLN A 51 11.44 2.91 7.52
CA GLN A 51 12.23 3.23 8.70
C GLN A 51 13.34 4.24 8.37
N GLN A 52 14.10 3.99 7.30
CA GLN A 52 15.18 4.86 6.87
C GLN A 52 14.68 6.26 6.46
N LYS A 53 13.55 6.33 5.78
CA LYS A 53 12.97 7.60 5.33
C LYS A 53 12.46 8.46 6.49
N LEU A 54 11.88 7.83 7.50
CA LEU A 54 11.28 8.53 8.65
C LEU A 54 12.25 8.69 9.83
N GLY A 55 13.38 7.97 9.86
CA GLY A 55 14.22 7.87 11.04
C GLY A 55 13.48 7.26 12.23
N ALA A 56 12.49 6.40 11.97
CA ALA A 56 11.61 5.82 12.96
C ALA A 56 12.27 4.64 13.70
N ASP A 57 11.70 4.26 14.84
CA ASP A 57 12.03 3.00 15.48
C ASP A 57 11.46 1.83 14.66
N ILE A 58 12.12 0.68 14.70
CA ILE A 58 11.72 -0.51 13.97
C ILE A 58 11.78 -1.74 14.86
N ALA A 59 10.77 -2.62 14.76
CA ALA A 59 10.71 -3.87 15.48
C ALA A 59 10.14 -4.99 14.60
N GLU A 60 10.81 -6.13 14.62
CA GLU A 60 10.35 -7.33 13.93
C GLU A 60 9.56 -8.23 14.87
N VAL A 61 8.37 -8.63 14.43
CA VAL A 61 7.58 -9.65 15.10
C VAL A 61 8.17 -11.01 14.72
N GLN A 62 8.53 -11.80 15.71
CA GLN A 62 9.14 -13.12 15.50
C GLN A 62 8.30 -14.22 16.14
N ALA A 63 8.00 -15.25 15.37
CA ALA A 63 7.44 -16.47 15.93
C ALA A 63 8.51 -17.18 16.77
N LYS A 64 8.15 -17.64 17.96
CA LYS A 64 9.07 -18.39 18.87
C LYS A 64 9.62 -19.65 18.22
N GLU A 65 8.78 -20.33 17.46
CA GLU A 65 9.16 -21.38 16.53
C GLU A 65 9.11 -20.80 15.12
N ALA A 66 10.26 -20.55 14.50
CA ALA A 66 10.34 -19.98 13.17
C ALA A 66 9.64 -20.88 12.15
N TYR A 67 8.97 -20.22 11.16
CA TYR A 67 8.43 -20.98 10.04
C TYR A 67 9.55 -21.47 9.13
N PRO A 68 9.37 -22.63 8.48
CA PRO A 68 10.35 -23.13 7.54
C PRO A 68 10.67 -22.14 6.41
N GLU A 69 11.91 -22.16 5.90
CA GLU A 69 12.28 -21.34 4.72
C GLU A 69 11.60 -21.86 3.46
N ASP A 70 11.33 -23.16 3.39
CA ASP A 70 10.64 -23.76 2.25
C ASP A 70 9.18 -23.32 2.19
N PHE A 71 8.77 -22.81 1.02
CA PHE A 71 7.43 -22.25 0.82
C PHE A 71 6.32 -23.28 1.06
N GLN A 72 6.48 -24.51 0.56
CA GLN A 72 5.45 -25.55 0.69
C GLN A 72 5.28 -25.99 2.16
N GLN A 73 6.38 -26.08 2.90
CA GLN A 73 6.34 -26.40 4.33
C GLN A 73 5.73 -25.26 5.14
N THR A 74 6.03 -24.00 4.81
CA THR A 74 5.38 -22.82 5.43
C THR A 74 3.89 -22.82 5.17
N VAL A 75 3.46 -23.08 3.93
CA VAL A 75 2.03 -23.19 3.58
C VAL A 75 1.38 -24.33 4.35
N ALA A 76 1.99 -25.52 4.38
CA ALA A 76 1.44 -26.68 5.08
C ALA A 76 1.27 -26.42 6.59
N ARG A 77 2.28 -25.81 7.23
CA ARG A 77 2.20 -25.41 8.64
C ARG A 77 1.11 -24.38 8.88
N GLY A 78 1.08 -23.31 8.11
CA GLY A 78 0.07 -22.27 8.26
C GLY A 78 -1.36 -22.77 8.03
N MET A 79 -1.57 -23.64 7.04
CA MET A 79 -2.88 -24.29 6.84
C MET A 79 -3.29 -25.16 8.02
N LYS A 80 -2.36 -25.95 8.57
CA LYS A 80 -2.60 -26.77 9.75
C LYS A 80 -2.99 -25.90 10.96
N GLU A 81 -2.21 -24.85 11.25
CA GLU A 81 -2.49 -23.92 12.35
C GLU A 81 -3.87 -23.26 12.21
N MET A 82 -4.24 -22.85 10.98
CA MET A 82 -5.57 -22.29 10.70
C MET A 82 -6.69 -23.32 10.94
N GLN A 83 -6.53 -24.55 10.49
CA GLN A 83 -7.54 -25.62 10.64
C GLN A 83 -7.71 -26.01 12.11
N GLU A 84 -6.64 -26.04 12.88
CA GLU A 84 -6.64 -26.35 14.32
C GLU A 84 -7.03 -25.14 15.19
N GLY A 85 -7.14 -23.94 14.61
CA GLY A 85 -7.41 -22.69 15.34
C GLY A 85 -6.27 -22.28 16.27
N VAL A 86 -5.05 -22.74 15.99
CA VAL A 86 -3.85 -22.46 16.80
C VAL A 86 -3.15 -21.23 16.21
N ASN A 87 -2.75 -20.31 17.07
CA ASN A 87 -1.91 -19.19 16.68
C ASN A 87 -0.47 -19.42 17.18
N PRO A 88 0.58 -19.07 16.40
CA PRO A 88 1.96 -19.25 16.80
C PRO A 88 2.30 -18.37 18.01
N GLU A 89 3.05 -18.91 18.98
CA GLU A 89 3.65 -18.10 20.04
C GLU A 89 4.68 -17.14 19.46
N LEU A 90 4.76 -15.94 20.04
CA LEU A 90 5.73 -14.92 19.63
C LEU A 90 6.85 -14.78 20.66
N LEU A 91 8.02 -14.39 20.19
CA LEU A 91 9.06 -13.83 21.06
C LEU A 91 8.60 -12.45 21.56
N PRO A 92 9.04 -12.03 22.77
CA PRO A 92 8.74 -10.70 23.29
C PRO A 92 9.25 -9.62 22.31
N LEU A 93 8.47 -8.55 22.13
CA LEU A 93 8.95 -7.36 21.42
C LEU A 93 9.98 -6.62 22.29
N GLU A 94 11.01 -6.09 21.65
CA GLU A 94 12.03 -5.26 22.33
C GLU A 94 11.53 -3.82 22.61
N VAL A 95 10.40 -3.44 22.01
CA VAL A 95 9.75 -2.13 22.15
C VAL A 95 8.34 -2.30 22.66
N ASN A 96 7.82 -1.28 23.33
CA ASN A 96 6.41 -1.23 23.72
C ASN A 96 5.60 -0.39 22.70
N PRO A 97 4.73 -0.98 21.87
CA PRO A 97 3.94 -0.24 20.88
C PRO A 97 3.06 0.87 21.50
N ALA A 98 2.73 0.77 22.78
CA ALA A 98 1.95 1.80 23.48
C ALA A 98 2.65 3.16 23.53
N ASP A 99 3.98 3.21 23.45
CA ASP A 99 4.80 4.42 23.56
C ASP A 99 4.85 5.26 22.27
N TYR A 100 4.16 4.82 21.21
CA TYR A 100 4.16 5.43 19.88
C TYR A 100 2.78 5.96 19.51
N ASP A 101 2.75 7.01 18.69
CA ASP A 101 1.52 7.66 18.21
C ASP A 101 1.08 7.05 16.87
N VAL A 102 2.05 6.74 16.00
CA VAL A 102 1.83 6.16 14.67
C VAL A 102 2.53 4.81 14.56
N ILE A 103 1.80 3.81 14.10
CA ILE A 103 2.36 2.47 13.87
C ILE A 103 2.21 2.09 12.41
N PHE A 104 3.34 1.91 11.72
CA PHE A 104 3.40 1.25 10.43
C PHE A 104 3.38 -0.25 10.67
N LEU A 105 2.22 -0.89 10.41
CA LEU A 105 2.03 -2.32 10.61
C LEU A 105 2.25 -3.09 9.30
N GLY A 106 3.33 -3.88 9.26
CA GLY A 106 3.76 -4.60 8.07
C GLY A 106 3.58 -6.12 8.14
N TYR A 107 3.07 -6.74 7.07
CA TYR A 107 2.89 -8.18 7.02
C TYR A 107 2.78 -8.74 5.59
N PRO A 108 3.20 -10.00 5.36
CA PRO A 108 2.85 -10.70 4.14
C PRO A 108 1.40 -11.17 4.17
N ILE A 109 0.75 -11.16 3.00
CA ILE A 109 -0.58 -11.75 2.84
C ILE A 109 -0.45 -13.27 2.77
N TRP A 110 -1.08 -13.96 3.72
CA TRP A 110 -1.22 -15.41 3.78
C TRP A 110 -2.69 -15.79 3.70
N PHE A 111 -3.05 -16.69 2.80
CA PHE A 111 -4.42 -17.20 2.66
C PHE A 111 -5.50 -16.11 2.54
N GLY A 112 -5.16 -14.99 1.87
CA GLY A 112 -6.06 -13.86 1.67
C GLY A 112 -6.18 -12.88 2.83
N THR A 113 -5.41 -13.07 3.91
CA THR A 113 -5.38 -12.18 5.08
C THR A 113 -3.96 -11.95 5.57
N TYR A 114 -3.79 -11.28 6.71
CA TYR A 114 -2.48 -11.10 7.33
C TYR A 114 -1.93 -12.42 7.90
N ALA A 115 -0.60 -12.55 7.90
CA ALA A 115 0.10 -13.75 8.41
C ALA A 115 -0.26 -14.06 9.87
N LEU A 116 -0.30 -15.35 10.23
CA LEU A 116 -0.71 -15.82 11.56
C LEU A 116 0.09 -15.21 12.73
N PRO A 117 1.41 -14.93 12.64
CA PRO A 117 2.12 -14.20 13.70
C PRO A 117 1.52 -12.83 13.99
N VAL A 118 1.00 -12.13 12.97
CA VAL A 118 0.32 -10.84 13.16
C VAL A 118 -1.01 -11.03 13.90
N LYS A 119 -1.72 -12.13 13.66
CA LYS A 119 -2.94 -12.46 14.42
C LYS A 119 -2.64 -12.60 15.91
N THR A 120 -1.55 -13.27 16.28
CA THR A 120 -1.10 -13.35 17.67
C THR A 120 -0.70 -11.98 18.22
N LEU A 121 0.03 -11.19 17.42
CA LEU A 121 0.42 -9.84 17.81
C LEU A 121 -0.80 -8.98 18.21
N LEU A 122 -1.84 -8.96 17.36
CA LEU A 122 -3.06 -8.18 17.57
C LEU A 122 -3.85 -8.60 18.82
N GLN A 123 -3.64 -9.80 19.34
CA GLN A 123 -4.20 -10.24 20.61
C GLN A 123 -3.44 -9.71 21.83
N ASN A 124 -2.19 -9.28 21.61
CA ASN A 124 -1.26 -8.90 22.69
C ASN A 124 -1.01 -7.39 22.77
N ILE A 125 -1.40 -6.62 21.75
CA ILE A 125 -1.21 -5.16 21.71
C ILE A 125 -2.53 -4.44 21.45
N ASP A 126 -2.66 -3.23 21.98
CA ASP A 126 -3.81 -2.35 21.71
C ASP A 126 -3.44 -1.27 20.68
N LEU A 127 -4.11 -1.31 19.53
CA LEU A 127 -3.96 -0.34 18.45
C LEU A 127 -5.14 0.64 18.34
N SER A 128 -6.15 0.55 19.22
CA SER A 128 -7.40 1.31 19.08
C SER A 128 -7.22 2.84 19.20
N SER A 129 -6.16 3.27 19.89
CA SER A 129 -5.84 4.70 20.08
C SER A 129 -4.74 5.23 19.17
N LYS A 130 -4.25 4.40 18.23
CA LYS A 130 -3.09 4.70 17.39
C LYS A 130 -3.52 5.06 15.98
N GLU A 131 -2.74 5.92 15.33
CA GLU A 131 -2.78 6.03 13.87
C GLU A 131 -2.02 4.84 13.28
N VAL A 132 -2.66 4.08 12.40
CA VAL A 132 -2.04 2.89 11.80
C VAL A 132 -1.90 3.07 10.30
N VAL A 133 -0.72 2.83 9.79
CA VAL A 133 -0.44 2.71 8.37
C VAL A 133 -0.16 1.24 8.07
N VAL A 134 -0.98 0.63 7.24
CA VAL A 134 -0.79 -0.77 6.87
C VAL A 134 0.09 -0.88 5.65
N PHE A 135 1.14 -1.70 5.71
CA PHE A 135 1.86 -2.10 4.51
C PHE A 135 1.95 -3.61 4.39
N SER A 136 1.76 -4.13 3.20
CA SER A 136 1.80 -5.58 3.01
C SER A 136 2.48 -5.98 1.70
N THR A 137 3.04 -7.20 1.72
CA THR A 137 3.63 -7.83 0.56
C THR A 137 2.85 -9.09 0.20
N PHE A 138 2.74 -9.37 -1.10
CA PHE A 138 1.90 -10.46 -1.58
C PHE A 138 2.34 -10.97 -2.96
N GLY A 139 1.84 -12.14 -3.34
CA GLY A 139 2.01 -12.69 -4.68
C GLY A 139 1.12 -11.98 -5.70
N SER A 140 -0.18 -11.84 -5.42
CA SER A 140 -1.13 -11.22 -6.35
C SER A 140 -2.01 -10.12 -5.73
N GLY A 141 -2.40 -10.22 -4.46
CA GLY A 141 -3.34 -9.29 -3.84
C GLY A 141 -3.72 -9.70 -2.43
N GLY A 142 -4.88 -9.24 -1.94
CA GLY A 142 -5.40 -9.52 -0.62
C GLY A 142 -5.23 -8.36 0.38
N LEU A 143 -4.71 -7.20 -0.05
CA LEU A 143 -4.52 -6.05 0.83
C LEU A 143 -5.84 -5.55 1.42
N ASN A 144 -6.85 -5.31 0.58
CA ASN A 144 -8.12 -4.76 1.04
C ASN A 144 -8.87 -5.75 1.93
N GLU A 145 -8.85 -7.03 1.59
CA GLU A 145 -9.42 -8.12 2.38
C GLU A 145 -8.72 -8.24 3.74
N SER A 146 -7.39 -8.18 3.76
CA SER A 146 -6.63 -8.23 5.02
C SER A 146 -6.89 -7.02 5.91
N ILE A 147 -7.08 -5.84 5.35
CA ILE A 147 -7.48 -4.63 6.09
C ILE A 147 -8.89 -4.80 6.67
N ALA A 148 -9.83 -5.35 5.90
CA ALA A 148 -11.18 -5.61 6.40
C ALA A 148 -11.16 -6.60 7.57
N GLU A 149 -10.33 -7.64 7.52
CA GLU A 149 -10.14 -8.58 8.65
C GLU A 149 -9.43 -7.91 9.84
N LEU A 150 -8.45 -7.02 9.59
CA LEU A 150 -7.80 -6.24 10.63
C LEU A 150 -8.80 -5.34 11.38
N GLN A 151 -9.68 -4.67 10.64
CA GLN A 151 -10.74 -3.81 11.22
C GLN A 151 -11.76 -4.62 12.05
N LYS A 152 -12.02 -5.87 11.69
CA LYS A 152 -12.84 -6.77 12.51
C LYS A 152 -12.11 -7.24 13.77
N ALA A 153 -10.81 -7.54 13.65
CA ALA A 153 -9.99 -7.98 14.78
C ALA A 153 -9.73 -6.87 15.80
N VAL A 154 -9.62 -5.61 15.34
CA VAL A 154 -9.38 -4.42 16.17
C VAL A 154 -10.46 -3.38 15.89
N PRO A 155 -11.64 -3.50 16.53
CA PRO A 155 -12.72 -2.53 16.34
C PRO A 155 -12.27 -1.11 16.70
N GLY A 156 -12.53 -0.16 15.81
CA GLY A 156 -12.15 1.25 16.00
C GLY A 156 -10.71 1.61 15.62
N ILE A 157 -9.94 0.68 15.07
CA ILE A 157 -8.60 0.97 14.55
C ILE A 157 -8.64 2.14 13.53
N ASN A 158 -7.77 3.11 13.73
CA ASN A 158 -7.66 4.29 12.85
C ASN A 158 -6.60 4.05 11.76
N ILE A 159 -7.00 3.50 10.63
CA ILE A 159 -6.09 3.26 9.49
C ILE A 159 -6.04 4.54 8.64
N ILE A 160 -4.88 5.23 8.68
CA ILE A 160 -4.65 6.50 7.98
C ILE A 160 -3.97 6.34 6.61
N GLY A 161 -3.44 5.15 6.30
CA GLY A 161 -2.78 4.89 5.03
C GLY A 161 -2.57 3.41 4.79
N LYS A 162 -2.35 3.05 3.53
CA LYS A 162 -2.07 1.67 3.13
C LYS A 162 -1.09 1.61 1.95
N LEU A 163 -0.22 0.60 1.95
CA LEU A 163 0.73 0.28 0.88
C LEU A 163 0.70 -1.22 0.62
N GLY A 164 0.56 -1.59 -0.63
CA GLY A 164 0.66 -2.99 -1.05
C GLY A 164 1.69 -3.16 -2.14
N VAL A 165 2.66 -4.06 -1.95
CA VAL A 165 3.72 -4.33 -2.92
C VAL A 165 3.77 -5.82 -3.25
N ARG A 166 3.72 -6.14 -4.53
CA ARG A 166 3.97 -7.52 -4.96
C ARG A 166 5.42 -7.91 -4.69
N ASN A 167 5.61 -9.16 -4.23
CA ASN A 167 6.96 -9.71 -4.02
C ASN A 167 7.85 -9.65 -5.28
N ALA A 168 7.25 -9.68 -6.46
CA ALA A 168 7.96 -9.56 -7.73
C ALA A 168 8.33 -8.12 -8.13
N LEU A 169 7.90 -7.10 -7.37
CA LEU A 169 8.04 -5.68 -7.68
C LEU A 169 8.64 -4.89 -6.51
N LEU A 170 9.55 -5.51 -5.75
CA LEU A 170 10.21 -4.84 -4.62
C LEU A 170 11.10 -3.67 -5.04
N ASP A 171 11.53 -3.63 -6.27
CA ASP A 171 12.23 -2.50 -6.89
C ASP A 171 11.36 -1.22 -6.94
N ARG A 172 10.04 -1.33 -6.85
CA ARG A 172 9.09 -0.21 -6.77
C ARG A 172 8.89 0.34 -5.36
N VAL A 173 9.40 -0.33 -4.34
CA VAL A 173 9.23 0.11 -2.94
C VAL A 173 9.59 1.59 -2.74
N PRO A 174 10.72 2.10 -3.28
CA PRO A 174 11.06 3.52 -3.12
C PRO A 174 9.97 4.47 -3.61
N ALA A 175 9.49 4.26 -4.83
CA ALA A 175 8.50 5.15 -5.43
C ALA A 175 7.13 5.05 -4.73
N GLU A 176 6.68 3.84 -4.41
CA GLU A 176 5.37 3.61 -3.79
C GLU A 176 5.34 4.06 -2.32
N ALA A 177 6.43 3.82 -1.57
CA ALA A 177 6.54 4.26 -0.18
C ALA A 177 6.72 5.78 -0.08
N ASP A 178 7.58 6.40 -0.91
CA ASP A 178 7.74 7.86 -0.93
C ASP A 178 6.40 8.54 -1.23
N ARG A 179 5.64 8.02 -2.20
CA ARG A 179 4.30 8.51 -2.51
C ARG A 179 3.37 8.46 -1.31
N LEU A 180 3.30 7.31 -0.61
CA LEU A 180 2.49 7.18 0.61
C LEU A 180 2.92 8.18 1.69
N LEU A 181 4.23 8.30 1.94
CA LEU A 181 4.75 9.20 2.97
C LEU A 181 4.48 10.67 2.66
N ILE A 182 4.53 11.07 1.39
CA ILE A 182 4.14 12.41 0.93
C ILE A 182 2.65 12.64 1.13
N ASP A 183 1.79 11.68 0.73
CA ASP A 183 0.33 11.78 0.90
C ASP A 183 -0.08 11.89 2.38
N LEU A 184 0.67 11.26 3.29
CA LEU A 184 0.48 11.35 4.73
C LEU A 184 1.09 12.62 5.35
N GLY A 185 1.79 13.45 4.57
CA GLY A 185 2.51 14.62 5.07
C GLY A 185 3.71 14.31 5.98
N MET A 186 4.21 13.06 5.93
CA MET A 186 5.35 12.59 6.70
C MET A 186 6.69 12.77 5.97
N MET A 187 6.64 13.13 4.70
CA MET A 187 7.81 13.46 3.87
C MET A 187 7.49 14.69 3.01
N GLU A 188 8.49 15.53 2.79
CA GLU A 188 8.36 16.66 1.87
C GLU A 188 8.35 16.17 0.42
N GLY A 189 7.52 16.78 -0.41
CA GLY A 189 7.38 16.46 -1.82
C GLY A 189 5.99 16.76 -2.34
N GLU A 190 5.81 16.54 -3.63
CA GLU A 190 4.51 16.63 -4.29
C GLU A 190 4.29 15.38 -5.12
N ASN A 191 3.18 14.71 -4.90
CA ASN A 191 2.77 13.59 -5.73
C ASN A 191 2.04 14.08 -6.99
N GLU A 192 2.25 13.37 -8.09
CA GLU A 192 1.42 13.55 -9.27
C GLU A 192 -0.04 13.27 -8.92
N THR A 193 -0.92 14.22 -9.22
CA THR A 193 -2.37 13.99 -9.12
C THR A 193 -2.78 13.03 -10.22
N LEU A 194 -3.18 11.81 -9.82
CA LEU A 194 -3.64 10.81 -10.76
C LEU A 194 -5.08 11.08 -11.18
N ALA A 195 -5.33 11.08 -12.48
CA ALA A 195 -6.68 11.06 -13.01
C ALA A 195 -7.38 9.74 -12.63
N ASP A 196 -8.70 9.77 -12.60
CA ASP A 196 -9.49 8.55 -12.54
C ASP A 196 -9.22 7.67 -13.77
N TYR A 197 -9.47 6.37 -13.64
CA TYR A 197 -9.47 5.50 -14.82
C TYR A 197 -10.60 5.93 -15.76
N SER A 198 -10.37 5.83 -17.06
CA SER A 198 -11.41 6.03 -18.05
C SER A 198 -12.60 5.07 -17.83
N GLU A 199 -13.73 5.37 -18.44
CA GLU A 199 -14.86 4.45 -18.45
C GLU A 199 -14.46 3.07 -18.99
N GLN A 200 -14.96 2.01 -18.35
CA GLN A 200 -14.69 0.62 -18.74
C GLN A 200 -15.28 0.33 -20.12
N GLN A 201 -14.43 -0.12 -21.04
CA GLN A 201 -14.81 -0.53 -22.40
C GLN A 201 -14.49 -2.01 -22.61
N PRO A 202 -15.19 -2.72 -23.49
CA PRO A 202 -14.80 -4.08 -23.88
C PRO A 202 -13.36 -4.11 -24.37
N VAL A 203 -12.61 -5.15 -23.96
CA VAL A 203 -11.21 -5.28 -24.34
C VAL A 203 -11.05 -5.49 -25.86
N THR A 204 -10.03 -4.83 -26.42
CA THR A 204 -9.55 -5.10 -27.80
C THR A 204 -8.51 -6.21 -27.80
N GLU A 205 -8.06 -6.64 -28.99
CA GLU A 205 -6.92 -7.56 -29.12
C GLU A 205 -5.63 -6.97 -28.49
N ALA A 206 -5.41 -5.66 -28.64
CA ALA A 206 -4.26 -4.98 -28.05
C ALA A 206 -4.34 -4.97 -26.52
N ASP A 207 -5.50 -4.71 -25.93
CA ASP A 207 -5.71 -4.74 -24.49
C ASP A 207 -5.51 -6.17 -23.94
N THR A 208 -6.02 -7.15 -24.64
CA THR A 208 -5.84 -8.57 -24.29
C THR A 208 -4.36 -8.96 -24.32
N ALA A 209 -3.59 -8.47 -25.30
CA ALA A 209 -2.16 -8.70 -25.36
C ALA A 209 -1.40 -8.07 -24.19
N ILE A 210 -1.78 -6.83 -23.77
CA ILE A 210 -1.23 -6.16 -22.58
C ILE A 210 -1.54 -6.96 -21.33
N PHE A 211 -2.80 -7.41 -21.16
CA PHE A 211 -3.21 -8.21 -20.01
C PHE A 211 -2.40 -9.52 -19.93
N ASN A 212 -2.34 -10.27 -21.04
CA ASN A 212 -1.63 -11.54 -21.08
C ASN A 212 -0.12 -11.36 -20.83
N ALA A 213 0.49 -10.31 -21.36
CA ALA A 213 1.90 -10.00 -21.10
C ALA A 213 2.14 -9.63 -19.62
N ALA A 214 1.19 -8.93 -18.98
CA ALA A 214 1.31 -8.52 -17.58
C ALA A 214 1.12 -9.68 -16.61
N VAL A 215 0.13 -10.55 -16.86
CA VAL A 215 -0.19 -11.69 -16.01
C VAL A 215 0.81 -12.83 -16.25
N GLY A 216 1.25 -13.02 -17.51
CA GLY A 216 2.18 -14.09 -17.88
C GLY A 216 1.68 -15.46 -17.43
N ASP A 217 2.61 -16.29 -17.02
CA ASP A 217 2.34 -17.64 -16.51
C ASP A 217 2.15 -17.66 -14.98
N TYR A 218 1.62 -16.57 -14.38
CA TYR A 218 1.41 -16.54 -12.93
C TYR A 218 0.41 -17.62 -12.50
N PRO A 219 0.86 -18.68 -11.81
CA PRO A 219 0.09 -19.93 -11.67
C PRO A 219 -1.15 -19.80 -10.79
N MET A 220 -1.25 -18.70 -10.01
CA MET A 220 -2.34 -18.46 -9.08
C MET A 220 -3.46 -17.59 -9.70
N LEU A 221 -3.38 -17.25 -10.99
CA LEU A 221 -4.33 -16.39 -11.67
C LEU A 221 -4.70 -16.96 -13.04
N SER A 222 -5.87 -17.57 -13.10
CA SER A 222 -6.47 -18.06 -14.37
C SER A 222 -7.61 -17.12 -14.76
N ALA A 223 -7.27 -15.99 -15.37
CA ALA A 223 -8.22 -14.93 -15.64
C ALA A 223 -8.28 -14.56 -17.12
N THR A 224 -9.49 -14.21 -17.57
CA THR A 224 -9.75 -13.73 -18.94
C THR A 224 -10.27 -12.29 -18.83
N PRO A 225 -9.60 -11.29 -19.45
CA PRO A 225 -10.05 -9.90 -19.38
C PRO A 225 -11.36 -9.71 -20.17
N VAL A 226 -12.26 -8.90 -19.62
CA VAL A 226 -13.58 -8.60 -20.18
C VAL A 226 -13.70 -7.13 -20.57
N THR A 227 -13.36 -6.25 -19.62
CA THR A 227 -13.36 -4.80 -19.85
C THR A 227 -12.09 -4.16 -19.33
N VAL A 228 -11.77 -2.97 -19.83
CA VAL A 228 -10.60 -2.19 -19.40
C VAL A 228 -10.93 -0.71 -19.35
N GLY A 229 -10.44 -0.05 -18.31
CA GLY A 229 -10.26 1.40 -18.23
C GLY A 229 -8.78 1.71 -18.11
N SER A 230 -8.35 2.88 -18.54
CA SER A 230 -6.95 3.28 -18.45
C SER A 230 -6.80 4.72 -17.94
N ARG A 231 -5.63 5.03 -17.43
CA ARG A 231 -5.19 6.40 -17.13
C ARG A 231 -3.73 6.55 -17.51
N THR A 232 -3.34 7.75 -17.85
CA THR A 232 -1.95 8.08 -18.17
C THR A 232 -1.34 8.85 -17.01
N THR A 233 -0.16 8.45 -16.57
CA THR A 233 0.66 9.16 -15.60
C THR A 233 1.85 9.82 -16.31
N SER A 234 2.71 10.52 -15.58
CA SER A 234 3.95 11.08 -16.13
C SER A 234 4.89 10.00 -16.69
N THR A 235 4.93 8.80 -16.07
CA THR A 235 5.90 7.74 -16.37
C THR A 235 5.30 6.46 -16.94
N SER A 236 3.97 6.27 -16.84
CA SER A 236 3.30 5.01 -17.20
C SER A 236 1.93 5.22 -17.84
N ILE A 237 1.38 4.14 -18.33
CA ILE A 237 -0.06 3.97 -18.56
C ILE A 237 -0.50 2.86 -17.61
N ASP A 238 -1.49 3.21 -16.78
CA ASP A 238 -2.11 2.27 -15.86
C ASP A 238 -3.43 1.78 -16.44
N TYR A 239 -3.67 0.49 -16.35
CA TYR A 239 -4.88 -0.18 -16.82
C TYR A 239 -5.59 -0.83 -15.63
N LEU A 240 -6.90 -0.71 -15.60
CA LEU A 240 -7.78 -1.44 -14.71
C LEU A 240 -8.63 -2.40 -15.53
N PHE A 241 -8.27 -3.67 -15.49
CA PHE A 241 -9.05 -4.71 -16.13
C PHE A 241 -10.10 -5.27 -15.16
N THR A 242 -11.32 -5.47 -15.66
CA THR A 242 -12.28 -6.40 -15.08
C THR A 242 -12.12 -7.73 -15.81
N ALA A 243 -11.91 -8.81 -15.08
CA ALA A 243 -11.63 -10.12 -15.65
C ALA A 243 -12.48 -11.23 -15.00
N GLU A 244 -12.82 -12.25 -15.75
CA GLU A 244 -13.37 -13.50 -15.22
C GLU A 244 -12.21 -14.40 -14.78
N ASN A 245 -12.21 -14.79 -13.51
CA ASN A 245 -11.25 -15.72 -12.95
C ASN A 245 -11.90 -17.07 -12.72
N ALA A 246 -11.29 -18.13 -13.25
CA ALA A 246 -11.68 -19.49 -12.94
C ALA A 246 -10.96 -19.95 -11.67
N GLY A 247 -11.70 -20.11 -10.57
CA GLY A 247 -11.17 -20.68 -9.34
C GLY A 247 -10.72 -22.13 -9.51
N GLN A 248 -9.89 -22.62 -8.60
CA GLN A 248 -9.43 -24.03 -8.59
C GLN A 248 -10.59 -25.04 -8.44
N ASP A 249 -11.72 -24.60 -7.86
CA ASP A 249 -12.96 -25.35 -7.73
C ASP A 249 -13.88 -25.26 -8.96
N GLY A 250 -13.44 -24.58 -10.02
CA GLY A 250 -14.20 -24.34 -11.25
C GLY A 250 -15.27 -23.26 -11.13
N GLN A 251 -15.41 -22.59 -9.97
CA GLN A 251 -16.29 -21.45 -9.83
C GLN A 251 -15.69 -20.23 -10.52
N LYS A 252 -16.52 -19.48 -11.24
CA LYS A 252 -16.14 -18.23 -11.85
C LYS A 252 -16.40 -17.06 -10.91
N SER A 253 -15.45 -16.19 -10.78
CA SER A 253 -15.58 -14.92 -10.06
C SER A 253 -15.13 -13.76 -10.92
N THR A 254 -15.67 -12.58 -10.67
CA THR A 254 -15.19 -11.35 -11.30
C THR A 254 -14.12 -10.74 -10.40
N ILE A 255 -13.00 -10.39 -10.99
CA ILE A 255 -11.86 -9.77 -10.31
C ILE A 255 -11.45 -8.48 -11.03
N LYS A 256 -10.75 -7.63 -10.32
CA LYS A 256 -10.06 -6.46 -10.89
C LYS A 256 -8.56 -6.72 -10.91
N VAL A 257 -7.94 -6.50 -12.06
CA VAL A 257 -6.48 -6.64 -12.25
C VAL A 257 -5.91 -5.29 -12.64
N TYR A 258 -5.04 -4.77 -11.80
CA TYR A 258 -4.35 -3.51 -12.03
C TYR A 258 -3.03 -3.81 -12.74
N VAL A 259 -2.82 -3.18 -13.88
CA VAL A 259 -1.64 -3.35 -14.71
C VAL A 259 -1.00 -2.00 -14.97
N THR A 260 0.32 -1.94 -14.86
CA THR A 260 1.10 -0.75 -15.21
C THR A 260 2.07 -1.10 -16.33
N LYS A 261 2.14 -0.24 -17.34
CA LYS A 261 3.14 -0.30 -18.40
C LYS A 261 3.89 1.02 -18.44
N GLY A 262 5.21 1.00 -18.23
CA GLY A 262 6.07 2.17 -18.37
C GLY A 262 6.03 2.73 -19.81
N LYS A 263 6.39 4.00 -19.96
CA LYS A 263 6.44 4.70 -21.25
C LYS A 263 7.78 4.59 -21.97
N ALA A 264 8.81 4.05 -21.30
CA ALA A 264 10.09 3.86 -21.96
C ALA A 264 10.00 2.74 -23.01
N GLU A 265 10.81 2.87 -24.07
CA GLU A 265 10.87 1.84 -25.10
C GLU A 265 11.35 0.50 -24.52
N GLY A 266 10.61 -0.55 -24.75
CA GLY A 266 10.90 -1.89 -24.20
C GLY A 266 10.25 -2.21 -22.87
N ASP A 267 9.60 -1.25 -22.19
CA ASP A 267 8.89 -1.50 -20.94
C ASP A 267 7.78 -2.54 -21.14
N GLN A 268 7.85 -3.57 -20.32
CA GLN A 268 6.83 -4.63 -20.32
C GLN A 268 5.72 -4.28 -19.34
N PRO A 269 4.45 -4.60 -19.67
CA PRO A 269 3.37 -4.46 -18.72
C PRO A 269 3.54 -5.45 -17.56
N VAL A 270 3.24 -5.00 -16.35
CA VAL A 270 3.25 -5.84 -15.15
C VAL A 270 1.97 -5.62 -14.36
N PHE A 271 1.37 -6.67 -13.84
CA PHE A 271 0.27 -6.47 -12.91
C PHE A 271 0.81 -6.14 -11.52
N THR A 272 0.12 -5.20 -10.85
CA THR A 272 0.54 -4.67 -9.55
C THR A 272 -0.34 -5.18 -8.42
N LEU A 273 -1.62 -5.44 -8.71
CA LEU A 273 -2.61 -5.89 -7.72
C LEU A 273 -3.72 -6.68 -8.41
N VAL A 274 -4.21 -7.69 -7.73
CA VAL A 274 -5.50 -8.33 -8.00
C VAL A 274 -6.43 -8.07 -6.82
N ASP A 275 -7.60 -7.51 -7.09
CA ASP A 275 -8.67 -7.24 -6.12
C ASP A 275 -9.85 -8.18 -6.42
N ARG A 276 -10.37 -8.86 -5.39
CA ARG A 276 -11.36 -9.95 -5.51
C ARG A 276 -12.70 -9.59 -4.89
#